data_3e794baa671ba63f99e299b3f52b77a4
#
_entry.id   3e794baa671ba63f99e299b3f52b77a4
#
_cell.length_a   1.000
_cell.length_b   1.000
_cell.length_c   1.000
_cell.angle_alpha   90.00
_cell.angle_beta   90.00
_cell.angle_gamma   90.00
#
_symmetry.space_group_name_H-M   'P 1'
#
loop_
_entity.id
_entity.type
_entity.pdbx_description
1 polymer ?
#
loop_
_entity_poly.entity_id
_entity_poly.type
_entity_poly.pdbx_seq_one_letter_code
_entity_poly.pdbx_strand_id
1 'polypeptide(L)'
;MTQAAVPQEAQAPPVSRMEGTAGRSMWAGVLRGPLVIAVLFAIVLAFGSSFDIYVAGSIAIYGLASAGQGWLMGRAGQVSLGGGALFAVGAFAAAFTTQVHSLAAFPLPLIAAGLAGAVTGAIVAVPGLRFRGVYLLLATLALLYVVQFVGERLQQGNTNYLAGISMNPGPGSSLMNPGRAASVTAAVVLIIGLVVIERLYRTQAGREWASVKENEIASAAMGIRVQRRKIQAFVGSSVVTAVAGGLFAYYIGLVSYTAFDLNLTLQLVVMVFVGGAAAAIGPVVGAAIVTLLPYFLNDTVGHLAPAGWYQQNGPFLEQIIYGLALAIILLYARSGLAGLRTVALRIIGRLLRRRRATVEAGPETPQTAAAAATAPEPASEGTPAAAATTLLKVSELSVRYVGAGVAVSDVSLDVADGTILGILGRNGAGKSTLLKSIGGFPPGDRVRIAGHARLGDIELSGHSPEYCTRHGVVLVPEQGKVFPALTVREHFALAGARGRTAVETLRQAGLTMLERRLDSYAASLSGGERQFLALGVAVLRQPKLLLVDEMSLGLAPIAVAEVGQAIVRIREATGCAVILVEQNAQVAASIADELAVLEHGHVVWRGLPRDLPADALETAYFGQVRREQA
;
A
#
# COMPACT_ATOMS: atom_id res chain seq x y z
N MET A 1 -2.64 -54.65 -34.11
CA MET A 1 -2.82 -54.52 -32.66
C MET A 1 -1.61 -53.81 -32.12
N THR A 2 -1.69 -52.49 -32.00
CA THR A 2 -0.63 -51.65 -31.43
C THR A 2 -1.29 -50.78 -30.37
N GLN A 3 -1.03 -51.10 -29.12
CA GLN A 3 -1.53 -50.33 -27.96
C GLN A 3 -0.79 -48.98 -27.91
N ALA A 4 -1.53 -47.88 -27.96
CA ALA A 4 -1.03 -46.54 -27.70
C ALA A 4 -0.84 -46.36 -26.19
N ALA A 5 0.37 -46.01 -25.77
CA ALA A 5 0.72 -45.69 -24.41
C ALA A 5 0.08 -44.38 -23.97
N VAL A 6 -0.62 -44.40 -22.88
CA VAL A 6 -1.18 -43.23 -22.16
C VAL A 6 -0.01 -42.49 -21.51
N PRO A 7 0.11 -41.16 -21.69
CA PRO A 7 1.15 -40.39 -20.98
C PRO A 7 0.90 -40.38 -19.48
N GLN A 8 1.90 -40.78 -18.71
CA GLN A 8 1.89 -40.65 -17.23
C GLN A 8 1.79 -39.17 -16.83
N GLU A 9 0.74 -38.83 -16.08
CA GLU A 9 0.62 -37.56 -15.37
C GLU A 9 1.82 -37.36 -14.47
N ALA A 10 2.53 -36.27 -14.67
CA ALA A 10 3.63 -35.85 -13.80
C ALA A 10 3.07 -35.55 -12.39
N GLN A 11 3.34 -36.43 -11.44
CA GLN A 11 2.98 -36.25 -10.04
C GLN A 11 3.59 -34.97 -9.49
N ALA A 12 2.75 -34.06 -9.01
CA ALA A 12 3.18 -32.85 -8.31
C ALA A 12 4.03 -33.20 -7.08
N PRO A 13 5.11 -32.49 -6.79
CA PRO A 13 6.00 -32.81 -5.69
C PRO A 13 5.28 -32.72 -4.34
N PRO A 14 5.59 -33.60 -3.37
CA PRO A 14 4.89 -33.67 -2.10
C PRO A 14 5.04 -32.39 -1.28
N VAL A 15 3.94 -31.89 -0.78
CA VAL A 15 3.77 -30.58 -0.09
C VAL A 15 4.60 -30.47 1.19
N SER A 16 5.06 -31.59 1.78
CA SER A 16 5.92 -31.62 2.97
C SER A 16 7.30 -30.97 2.76
N ARG A 17 7.80 -30.85 1.51
CA ARG A 17 9.04 -30.11 1.19
C ARG A 17 8.86 -28.60 1.17
N MET A 18 7.62 -28.08 1.13
CA MET A 18 7.38 -26.62 1.04
C MET A 18 7.47 -25.91 2.40
N GLU A 19 7.22 -26.58 3.52
CA GLU A 19 7.26 -25.93 4.85
C GLU A 19 8.69 -25.76 5.41
N GLY A 20 9.58 -26.68 5.16
CA GLY A 20 10.98 -26.60 5.63
C GLY A 20 11.85 -25.58 4.87
N THR A 21 11.56 -25.33 3.60
CA THR A 21 12.31 -24.37 2.75
C THR A 21 11.80 -22.94 2.90
N ALA A 22 10.51 -22.74 3.25
CA ALA A 22 9.92 -21.42 3.43
C ALA A 22 10.54 -20.63 4.58
N GLY A 23 10.90 -21.28 5.69
CA GLY A 23 11.53 -20.64 6.84
C GLY A 23 12.95 -20.15 6.53
N ARG A 24 13.79 -20.99 5.91
CA ARG A 24 15.17 -20.62 5.56
C ARG A 24 15.26 -19.55 4.46
N SER A 25 14.40 -19.60 3.46
CA SER A 25 14.35 -18.59 2.39
C SER A 25 13.87 -17.23 2.90
N MET A 26 12.98 -17.20 3.89
CA MET A 26 12.45 -15.98 4.48
C MET A 26 13.54 -15.20 5.23
N TRP A 27 14.36 -15.87 6.07
CA TRP A 27 15.47 -15.23 6.78
C TRP A 27 16.59 -14.78 5.84
N ALA A 28 16.93 -15.59 4.83
CA ALA A 28 17.92 -15.22 3.83
C ALA A 28 17.54 -13.92 3.09
N GLY A 29 16.25 -13.71 2.81
CA GLY A 29 15.78 -12.48 2.20
C GLY A 29 15.79 -11.27 3.14
N VAL A 30 15.50 -11.44 4.45
CA VAL A 30 15.53 -10.37 5.45
C VAL A 30 16.96 -9.88 5.69
N LEU A 31 17.92 -10.79 5.74
CA LEU A 31 19.29 -10.49 6.14
C LEU A 31 20.18 -9.98 5.00
N ARG A 32 19.81 -10.16 3.72
CA ARG A 32 20.66 -9.77 2.58
C ARG A 32 21.06 -8.29 2.60
N GLY A 33 20.09 -7.40 2.76
CA GLY A 33 20.33 -5.95 2.80
C GLY A 33 21.15 -5.52 4.01
N PRO A 34 20.71 -5.82 5.25
CA PRO A 34 21.46 -5.52 6.46
C PRO A 34 22.87 -6.11 6.48
N LEU A 35 23.06 -7.33 5.93
CA LEU A 35 24.38 -7.97 5.85
C LEU A 35 25.34 -7.21 4.94
N VAL A 36 24.88 -6.75 3.77
CA VAL A 36 25.70 -5.93 2.87
C VAL A 36 26.17 -4.66 3.57
N ILE A 37 25.25 -3.97 4.25
CA ILE A 37 25.58 -2.77 5.03
C ILE A 37 26.56 -3.10 6.15
N ALA A 38 26.35 -4.20 6.89
CA ALA A 38 27.25 -4.64 7.96
C ALA A 38 28.68 -4.91 7.45
N VAL A 39 28.81 -5.58 6.29
CA VAL A 39 30.12 -5.86 5.67
C VAL A 39 30.80 -4.55 5.24
N LEU A 40 30.06 -3.62 4.60
CA LEU A 40 30.63 -2.32 4.21
C LEU A 40 31.13 -1.53 5.43
N PHE A 41 30.34 -1.47 6.50
CA PHE A 41 30.75 -0.81 7.75
C PHE A 41 31.96 -1.51 8.39
N ALA A 42 32.00 -2.84 8.41
CA ALA A 42 33.13 -3.59 8.94
C ALA A 42 34.42 -3.29 8.18
N ILE A 43 34.34 -3.16 6.84
CA ILE A 43 35.50 -2.78 6.01
C ILE A 43 36.00 -1.37 6.38
N VAL A 44 35.06 -0.39 6.47
CA VAL A 44 35.43 1.00 6.82
C VAL A 44 36.00 1.08 8.24
N LEU A 45 35.44 0.34 9.20
CA LEU A 45 35.92 0.31 10.58
C LEU A 45 37.29 -0.38 10.71
N ALA A 46 37.60 -1.35 9.85
CA ALA A 46 38.89 -2.08 9.87
C ALA A 46 40.02 -1.30 9.18
N PHE A 47 39.75 -0.71 8.03
CA PHE A 47 40.77 -0.15 7.13
C PHE A 47 40.66 1.37 6.95
N GLY A 48 39.55 2.01 7.38
CA GLY A 48 39.31 3.44 7.20
C GLY A 48 40.11 4.30 8.15
N SER A 49 40.40 5.52 7.70
CA SER A 49 40.96 6.59 8.52
C SER A 49 39.98 7.02 9.61
N SER A 50 40.43 7.83 10.58
CA SER A 50 39.54 8.40 11.62
C SER A 50 38.45 9.27 11.01
N PHE A 51 38.73 9.91 9.88
CA PHE A 51 37.76 10.67 9.11
C PHE A 51 36.70 9.75 8.45
N ASP A 52 37.10 8.69 7.78
CA ASP A 52 36.19 7.73 7.16
C ASP A 52 35.25 7.08 8.19
N ILE A 53 35.80 6.75 9.37
CA ILE A 53 34.99 6.22 10.48
C ILE A 53 33.98 7.23 11.00
N TYR A 54 34.37 8.51 11.09
CA TYR A 54 33.44 9.60 11.44
C TYR A 54 32.33 9.75 10.40
N VAL A 55 32.65 9.78 9.13
CA VAL A 55 31.66 9.89 8.04
C VAL A 55 30.74 8.66 8.03
N ALA A 56 31.29 7.46 8.22
CA ALA A 56 30.48 6.25 8.31
C ALA A 56 29.49 6.28 9.49
N GLY A 57 29.91 6.76 10.66
CA GLY A 57 29.00 6.95 11.79
C GLY A 57 27.85 7.92 11.48
N SER A 58 28.16 9.03 10.82
CA SER A 58 27.15 9.99 10.35
C SER A 58 26.16 9.34 9.34
N ILE A 59 26.68 8.56 8.37
CA ILE A 59 25.86 7.79 7.43
C ILE A 59 24.96 6.79 8.17
N ALA A 60 25.45 6.15 9.23
CA ALA A 60 24.64 5.22 10.01
C ALA A 60 23.45 5.93 10.69
N ILE A 61 23.68 7.10 11.26
CA ILE A 61 22.65 7.89 11.97
C ILE A 61 21.61 8.41 11.00
N TYR A 62 22.05 9.12 9.94
CA TYR A 62 21.12 9.64 8.92
C TYR A 62 20.48 8.51 8.11
N GLY A 63 21.17 7.39 7.92
CA GLY A 63 20.64 6.18 7.31
C GLY A 63 19.49 5.57 8.10
N LEU A 64 19.60 5.53 9.43
CA LEU A 64 18.52 5.06 10.31
C LEU A 64 17.31 6.02 10.26
N ALA A 65 17.56 7.33 10.36
CA ALA A 65 16.50 8.34 10.25
C ALA A 65 15.74 8.25 8.92
N SER A 66 16.49 8.18 7.82
CA SER A 66 15.91 8.05 6.47
C SER A 66 15.24 6.71 6.25
N ALA A 67 15.72 5.60 6.84
CA ALA A 67 15.02 4.31 6.80
C ALA A 67 13.66 4.38 7.52
N GLY A 68 13.57 5.09 8.65
CA GLY A 68 12.31 5.38 9.32
C GLY A 68 11.35 6.19 8.43
N GLN A 69 11.82 7.25 7.80
CA GLN A 69 11.03 8.05 6.86
C GLN A 69 10.68 7.23 5.60
N GLY A 70 11.59 6.41 5.11
CA GLY A 70 11.36 5.50 3.99
C GLY A 70 10.27 4.46 4.26
N TRP A 71 10.16 3.97 5.49
CA TRP A 71 9.03 3.12 5.90
C TRP A 71 7.70 3.86 5.73
N LEU A 72 7.59 5.09 6.26
CA LEU A 72 6.37 5.88 6.19
C LEU A 72 5.99 6.23 4.74
N MET A 73 6.93 6.77 3.97
CA MET A 73 6.70 7.23 2.61
C MET A 73 6.61 6.07 1.61
N GLY A 74 7.49 5.07 1.77
CA GLY A 74 7.64 3.97 0.83
C GLY A 74 6.60 2.87 0.97
N ARG A 75 6.23 2.51 2.20
CA ARG A 75 5.30 1.40 2.47
C ARG A 75 3.91 1.86 2.84
N ALA A 76 3.77 2.95 3.61
CA ALA A 76 2.45 3.45 4.01
C ALA A 76 1.91 4.56 3.10
N GLY A 77 2.71 5.09 2.18
CA GLY A 77 2.31 6.12 1.24
C GLY A 77 2.03 7.50 1.88
N GLN A 78 2.52 7.72 3.10
CA GLN A 78 2.34 8.98 3.83
C GLN A 78 3.59 9.83 3.71
N VAL A 79 3.49 10.97 3.04
CA VAL A 79 4.60 11.93 2.95
C VAL A 79 4.56 12.83 4.18
N SER A 80 5.69 12.99 4.87
CA SER A 80 5.83 13.80 6.08
C SER A 80 7.03 14.74 5.96
N LEU A 81 6.85 16.00 6.32
CA LEU A 81 7.92 16.99 6.51
C LEU A 81 8.29 17.17 7.99
N GLY A 82 7.89 16.23 8.85
CA GLY A 82 8.22 16.24 10.27
C GLY A 82 9.46 15.43 10.64
N GLY A 83 10.26 14.96 9.66
CA GLY A 83 11.43 14.14 9.90
C GLY A 83 12.45 14.82 10.83
N GLY A 84 12.79 16.08 10.56
CA GLY A 84 13.68 16.87 11.39
C GLY A 84 13.13 17.12 12.80
N ALA A 85 11.81 17.35 12.93
CA ALA A 85 11.16 17.51 14.23
C ALA A 85 11.26 16.25 15.10
N LEU A 86 10.94 15.09 14.53
CA LEU A 86 11.03 13.81 15.23
C LEU A 86 12.46 13.44 15.62
N PHE A 87 13.40 13.77 14.75
CA PHE A 87 14.82 13.62 14.99
C PHE A 87 15.26 14.53 16.17
N ALA A 88 14.84 15.82 16.17
CA ALA A 88 15.08 16.76 17.26
C ALA A 88 14.50 16.29 18.59
N VAL A 89 13.24 15.83 18.59
CA VAL A 89 12.57 15.29 19.79
C VAL A 89 13.40 14.16 20.40
N GLY A 90 13.90 13.26 19.57
CA GLY A 90 14.77 12.17 20.03
C GLY A 90 16.10 12.66 20.60
N ALA A 91 16.74 13.64 19.92
CA ALA A 91 17.99 14.23 20.37
C ALA A 91 17.83 14.94 21.74
N PHE A 92 16.80 15.78 21.89
CA PHE A 92 16.51 16.44 23.17
C PHE A 92 16.15 15.45 24.28
N ALA A 93 15.30 14.43 23.98
CA ALA A 93 14.93 13.43 24.98
C ALA A 93 16.15 12.66 25.48
N ALA A 94 17.08 12.28 24.58
CA ALA A 94 18.34 11.65 24.97
C ALA A 94 19.22 12.60 25.81
N ALA A 95 19.38 13.86 25.37
CA ALA A 95 20.19 14.84 26.07
C ALA A 95 19.67 15.11 27.49
N PHE A 96 18.36 15.32 27.67
CA PHE A 96 17.76 15.49 29.00
C PHE A 96 17.89 14.25 29.89
N THR A 97 17.75 13.06 29.33
CA THR A 97 17.90 11.82 30.08
C THR A 97 19.31 11.67 30.65
N THR A 98 20.34 12.12 29.92
CA THR A 98 21.72 12.08 30.41
C THR A 98 22.03 13.10 31.52
N GLN A 99 21.18 14.12 31.71
CA GLN A 99 21.30 15.05 32.87
C GLN A 99 20.91 14.36 34.18
N VAL A 100 20.13 13.28 34.14
CA VAL A 100 19.75 12.50 35.33
C VAL A 100 20.76 11.36 35.49
N HIS A 101 21.63 11.46 36.49
CA HIS A 101 22.76 10.52 36.69
C HIS A 101 22.35 9.03 36.69
N SER A 102 21.18 8.70 37.26
CA SER A 102 20.66 7.33 37.31
C SER A 102 20.18 6.80 35.96
N LEU A 103 19.88 7.67 34.98
CA LEU A 103 19.36 7.35 33.67
C LEU A 103 20.35 7.62 32.53
N ALA A 104 21.55 8.11 32.85
CA ALA A 104 22.58 8.45 31.86
C ALA A 104 23.21 7.21 31.21
N ALA A 105 23.06 6.02 31.82
CA ALA A 105 23.65 4.80 31.32
C ALA A 105 23.02 4.34 29.98
N PHE A 106 23.85 4.07 28.99
CA PHE A 106 23.41 3.45 27.74
C PHE A 106 22.80 2.06 28.01
N PRO A 107 21.60 1.67 27.46
CA PRO A 107 20.87 2.32 26.35
C PRO A 107 19.68 3.20 26.77
N LEU A 108 19.53 3.56 28.05
CA LEU A 108 18.33 4.26 28.55
C LEU A 108 17.99 5.56 27.79
N PRO A 109 18.94 6.46 27.44
CA PRO A 109 18.63 7.64 26.65
C PRO A 109 18.08 7.34 25.24
N LEU A 110 18.50 6.24 24.60
CA LEU A 110 17.92 5.84 23.32
C LEU A 110 16.48 5.31 23.48
N ILE A 111 16.19 4.61 24.57
CA ILE A 111 14.83 4.19 24.91
C ILE A 111 13.95 5.42 25.13
N ALA A 112 14.45 6.41 25.89
CA ALA A 112 13.74 7.68 26.10
C ALA A 112 13.48 8.42 24.78
N ALA A 113 14.46 8.48 23.89
CA ALA A 113 14.32 9.04 22.54
C ALA A 113 13.22 8.32 21.75
N GLY A 114 13.21 6.99 21.75
CA GLY A 114 12.18 6.20 21.09
C GLY A 114 10.78 6.42 21.67
N LEU A 115 10.65 6.48 23.00
CA LEU A 115 9.37 6.76 23.68
C LEU A 115 8.87 8.17 23.38
N ALA A 116 9.75 9.18 23.41
CA ALA A 116 9.40 10.55 23.04
C ALA A 116 8.92 10.62 21.59
N GLY A 117 9.60 9.92 20.67
CA GLY A 117 9.18 9.78 19.28
C GLY A 117 7.82 9.08 19.13
N ALA A 118 7.56 8.03 19.92
CA ALA A 118 6.26 7.33 19.91
C ALA A 118 5.12 8.25 20.37
N VAL A 119 5.32 8.99 21.45
CA VAL A 119 4.32 9.93 22.01
C VAL A 119 4.05 11.05 21.01
N THR A 120 5.10 11.72 20.51
CA THR A 120 4.97 12.80 19.54
C THR A 120 4.32 12.30 18.25
N GLY A 121 4.75 11.14 17.76
CA GLY A 121 4.15 10.48 16.60
C GLY A 121 2.68 10.15 16.80
N ALA A 122 2.27 9.68 17.96
CA ALA A 122 0.87 9.40 18.27
C ALA A 122 0.02 10.70 18.33
N ILE A 123 0.54 11.76 18.96
CA ILE A 123 -0.13 13.07 19.02
C ILE A 123 -0.39 13.62 17.61
N VAL A 124 0.58 13.53 16.71
CA VAL A 124 0.44 14.03 15.32
C VAL A 124 -0.37 13.11 14.44
N ALA A 125 -0.30 11.79 14.66
CA ALA A 125 -1.05 10.82 13.87
C ALA A 125 -2.57 10.94 14.04
N VAL A 126 -3.05 11.28 15.25
CA VAL A 126 -4.49 11.38 15.54
C VAL A 126 -5.19 12.48 14.71
N PRO A 127 -4.74 13.73 14.66
CA PRO A 127 -5.28 14.74 13.75
C PRO A 127 -5.04 14.37 12.27
N GLY A 128 -3.87 13.79 11.97
CA GLY A 128 -3.49 13.36 10.62
C GLY A 128 -4.45 12.34 9.98
N LEU A 129 -5.26 11.62 10.79
CA LEU A 129 -6.32 10.75 10.31
C LEU A 129 -7.46 11.49 9.59
N ARG A 130 -7.73 12.71 10.01
CA ARG A 130 -8.79 13.55 9.43
C ARG A 130 -8.33 14.27 8.17
N PHE A 131 -7.01 14.34 7.94
CA PHE A 131 -6.40 15.07 6.83
C PHE A 131 -5.82 14.10 5.81
N ARG A 132 -6.11 14.33 4.52
CA ARG A 132 -5.57 13.56 3.39
C ARG A 132 -4.55 14.41 2.61
N GLY A 133 -3.49 13.78 2.14
CA GLY A 133 -2.53 14.41 1.23
C GLY A 133 -1.80 15.62 1.81
N VAL A 134 -2.00 16.79 1.22
CA VAL A 134 -1.26 18.04 1.53
C VAL A 134 -1.43 18.51 2.97
N TYR A 135 -2.58 18.28 3.57
CA TYR A 135 -2.82 18.69 4.96
C TYR A 135 -1.92 17.98 5.99
N LEU A 136 -1.58 16.72 5.74
CA LEU A 136 -0.63 16.00 6.61
C LEU A 136 0.78 16.59 6.47
N LEU A 137 1.19 16.98 5.26
CA LEU A 137 2.46 17.68 5.03
C LEU A 137 2.54 18.98 5.84
N LEU A 138 1.49 19.80 5.78
CA LEU A 138 1.44 21.08 6.50
C LEU A 138 1.43 20.86 8.03
N ALA A 139 0.68 19.87 8.53
CA ALA A 139 0.64 19.54 9.96
C ALA A 139 2.01 19.08 10.47
N THR A 140 2.74 18.27 9.69
CA THR A 140 4.08 17.80 10.06
C THR A 140 5.14 18.89 9.91
N LEU A 141 4.97 19.84 8.99
CA LEU A 141 5.80 21.03 8.90
C LEU A 141 5.56 21.96 10.11
N ALA A 142 4.30 22.17 10.51
CA ALA A 142 3.98 22.94 11.72
C ALA A 142 4.63 22.33 12.98
N LEU A 143 4.65 20.99 13.07
CA LEU A 143 5.37 20.29 14.14
C LEU A 143 6.84 20.69 14.20
N LEU A 144 7.51 20.86 13.06
CA LEU A 144 8.92 21.25 13.01
C LEU A 144 9.13 22.61 13.73
N TYR A 145 8.32 23.60 13.39
CA TYR A 145 8.42 24.93 14.00
C TYR A 145 8.05 24.91 15.49
N VAL A 146 7.05 24.10 15.89
CA VAL A 146 6.71 23.91 17.31
C VAL A 146 7.88 23.30 18.07
N VAL A 147 8.52 22.26 17.54
CA VAL A 147 9.67 21.61 18.18
C VAL A 147 10.89 22.54 18.23
N GLN A 148 11.14 23.32 17.20
CA GLN A 148 12.20 24.35 17.21
C GLN A 148 11.93 25.39 18.31
N PHE A 149 10.72 25.94 18.38
CA PHE A 149 10.35 26.92 19.42
C PHE A 149 10.49 26.34 20.83
N VAL A 150 10.00 25.11 21.06
CA VAL A 150 10.14 24.44 22.36
C VAL A 150 11.62 24.18 22.67
N GLY A 151 12.40 23.71 21.68
CA GLY A 151 13.83 23.48 21.82
C GLY A 151 14.60 24.74 22.18
N GLU A 152 14.28 25.87 21.52
CA GLU A 152 14.82 27.18 21.87
C GLU A 152 14.53 27.55 23.32
N ARG A 153 13.27 27.41 23.77
CA ARG A 153 12.88 27.73 25.14
C ARG A 153 13.53 26.82 26.20
N LEU A 154 13.64 25.54 25.90
CA LEU A 154 14.33 24.58 26.78
C LEU A 154 15.83 24.91 26.89
N GLN A 155 16.42 25.38 25.80
CA GLN A 155 17.83 25.74 25.76
C GLN A 155 18.10 27.07 26.48
N GLN A 156 17.18 28.06 26.42
CA GLN A 156 17.27 29.34 27.11
C GLN A 156 17.35 29.19 28.65
N GLY A 157 16.75 28.12 29.20
CA GLY A 157 16.84 27.80 30.64
C GLY A 157 18.19 27.22 31.09
N ASN A 158 19.12 26.98 30.16
CA ASN A 158 20.42 26.38 30.43
C ASN A 158 21.55 27.44 30.44
N THR A 159 22.54 27.31 31.31
CA THR A 159 23.69 28.25 31.43
C THR A 159 24.52 28.38 30.13
N ASN A 160 24.45 27.38 29.25
CA ASN A 160 25.15 27.36 27.93
C ASN A 160 24.16 27.51 26.76
N TYR A 161 23.24 28.45 26.85
CA TYR A 161 22.19 28.66 25.84
C TYR A 161 22.72 28.72 24.39
N LEU A 162 23.79 29.45 24.15
CA LEU A 162 24.38 29.59 22.80
C LEU A 162 25.10 28.33 22.33
N ALA A 163 25.61 27.51 23.25
CA ALA A 163 26.32 26.28 22.93
C ALA A 163 25.42 25.06 22.78
N GLY A 164 24.18 25.11 23.33
CA GLY A 164 23.26 23.98 23.35
C GLY A 164 23.34 23.15 24.64
N ILE A 165 22.62 22.02 24.66
CA ILE A 165 22.59 21.08 25.80
C ILE A 165 23.70 20.05 25.62
N SER A 166 24.70 20.09 26.52
CA SER A 166 25.80 19.12 26.52
C SER A 166 25.30 17.75 26.96
N MET A 167 25.77 16.71 26.29
CA MET A 167 25.58 15.33 26.72
C MET A 167 26.53 15.04 27.89
N ASN A 168 25.99 14.52 28.99
CA ASN A 168 26.78 14.05 30.12
C ASN A 168 26.79 12.52 30.11
N PRO A 169 27.81 11.89 29.49
CA PRO A 169 27.88 10.45 29.46
C PRO A 169 28.14 9.89 30.86
N GLY A 170 27.20 9.10 31.38
CA GLY A 170 27.30 8.46 32.69
C GLY A 170 28.46 7.46 32.80
N PRO A 171 28.74 6.95 34.01
CA PRO A 171 29.76 5.93 34.23
C PRO A 171 29.49 4.69 33.38
N GLY A 172 30.49 4.23 32.62
CA GLY A 172 30.36 3.15 31.63
C GLY A 172 30.28 3.61 30.18
N SER A 173 30.28 4.91 29.91
CA SER A 173 30.21 5.51 28.58
C SER A 173 31.51 5.43 27.73
N SER A 174 32.52 4.70 28.20
CA SER A 174 33.72 4.41 27.40
C SER A 174 33.41 3.79 26.00
N LEU A 175 32.21 3.22 25.86
CA LEU A 175 31.66 2.76 24.57
C LEU A 175 31.27 3.90 23.63
N MET A 176 31.15 5.15 24.12
CA MET A 176 30.66 6.30 23.37
C MET A 176 31.67 7.43 23.27
N ASN A 177 32.97 7.15 23.48
CA ASN A 177 34.00 8.14 23.17
C ASN A 177 33.88 8.58 21.70
N PRO A 178 34.00 9.89 21.41
CA PRO A 178 33.94 10.38 20.04
C PRO A 178 35.01 9.65 19.21
N GLY A 179 34.56 8.87 18.22
CA GLY A 179 35.47 8.05 17.42
C GLY A 179 34.88 6.68 17.07
N ARG A 180 35.75 5.66 17.05
CA ARG A 180 35.40 4.31 16.59
C ARG A 180 34.22 3.69 17.36
N ALA A 181 34.17 3.84 18.68
CA ALA A 181 33.14 3.21 19.50
C ALA A 181 31.74 3.78 19.21
N ALA A 182 31.60 5.11 19.06
CA ALA A 182 30.32 5.75 18.72
C ALA A 182 29.85 5.34 17.32
N SER A 183 30.77 5.28 16.34
CA SER A 183 30.45 4.83 14.97
C SER A 183 30.03 3.36 14.93
N VAL A 184 30.69 2.48 15.71
CA VAL A 184 30.28 1.08 15.85
C VAL A 184 28.88 0.98 16.44
N THR A 185 28.60 1.74 17.50
CA THR A 185 27.26 1.75 18.12
C THR A 185 26.19 2.22 17.14
N ALA A 186 26.45 3.30 16.39
CA ALA A 186 25.54 3.79 15.37
C ALA A 186 25.29 2.74 14.27
N ALA A 187 26.35 2.08 13.80
CA ALA A 187 26.26 1.00 12.81
C ALA A 187 25.44 -0.20 13.33
N VAL A 188 25.67 -0.62 14.58
CA VAL A 188 24.91 -1.73 15.19
C VAL A 188 23.43 -1.38 15.30
N VAL A 189 23.08 -0.18 15.78
CA VAL A 189 21.69 0.24 15.91
C VAL A 189 21.03 0.39 14.52
N LEU A 190 21.75 0.90 13.51
CA LEU A 190 21.27 0.91 12.13
C LEU A 190 20.96 -0.51 11.64
N ILE A 191 21.87 -1.46 11.80
CA ILE A 191 21.69 -2.85 11.34
C ILE A 191 20.49 -3.49 12.03
N ILE A 192 20.36 -3.32 13.35
CA ILE A 192 19.20 -3.80 14.11
C ILE A 192 17.91 -3.15 13.57
N GLY A 193 17.90 -1.83 13.37
CA GLY A 193 16.78 -1.10 12.81
C GLY A 193 16.37 -1.61 11.43
N LEU A 194 17.33 -1.83 10.54
CA LEU A 194 17.08 -2.39 9.20
C LEU A 194 16.49 -3.80 9.25
N VAL A 195 17.02 -4.67 10.13
CA VAL A 195 16.49 -6.04 10.31
C VAL A 195 15.05 -5.98 10.81
N VAL A 196 14.75 -5.12 11.78
CA VAL A 196 13.39 -4.94 12.31
C VAL A 196 12.45 -4.42 11.23
N ILE A 197 12.83 -3.37 10.49
CA ILE A 197 12.01 -2.79 9.42
C ILE A 197 11.76 -3.82 8.30
N GLU A 198 12.80 -4.52 7.84
CA GLU A 198 12.69 -5.52 6.77
C GLU A 198 11.81 -6.70 7.21
N ARG A 199 11.92 -7.11 8.49
CA ARG A 199 11.04 -8.13 9.06
C ARG A 199 9.59 -7.66 9.12
N LEU A 200 9.34 -6.42 9.56
CA LEU A 200 8.00 -5.82 9.59
C LEU A 200 7.36 -5.76 8.20
N TYR A 201 8.14 -5.45 7.15
CA TYR A 201 7.64 -5.43 5.77
C TYR A 201 7.09 -6.79 5.31
N ARG A 202 7.61 -7.89 5.84
CA ARG A 202 7.17 -9.26 5.50
C ARG A 202 6.04 -9.79 6.37
N THR A 203 5.67 -9.05 7.42
CA THR A 203 4.50 -9.39 8.26
C THR A 203 3.18 -9.08 7.55
N GLN A 204 2.07 -9.50 8.16
CA GLN A 204 0.75 -9.10 7.71
C GLN A 204 0.58 -7.57 7.72
N ALA A 205 1.08 -6.89 8.76
CA ALA A 205 1.05 -5.43 8.84
C ALA A 205 1.77 -4.77 7.66
N GLY A 206 2.94 -5.28 7.25
CA GLY A 206 3.70 -4.78 6.11
C GLY A 206 2.95 -4.89 4.77
N ARG A 207 2.22 -6.00 4.57
CA ARG A 207 1.36 -6.19 3.39
C ARG A 207 0.16 -5.25 3.42
N GLU A 208 -0.46 -5.08 4.60
CA GLU A 208 -1.59 -4.16 4.76
C GLU A 208 -1.17 -2.70 4.57
N TRP A 209 0.03 -2.28 4.98
CA TRP A 209 0.56 -0.95 4.65
C TRP A 209 0.74 -0.77 3.14
N ALA A 210 1.30 -1.77 2.46
CA ALA A 210 1.49 -1.71 1.02
C ALA A 210 0.15 -1.63 0.27
N SER A 211 -0.87 -2.40 0.69
CA SER A 211 -2.21 -2.34 0.09
C SER A 211 -2.88 -0.98 0.31
N VAL A 212 -2.80 -0.44 1.54
CA VAL A 212 -3.36 0.89 1.89
C VAL A 212 -2.70 2.01 1.06
N LYS A 213 -1.40 1.92 0.82
CA LYS A 213 -0.68 2.87 -0.04
C LYS A 213 -1.22 2.86 -1.48
N GLU A 214 -1.50 1.69 -2.02
CA GLU A 214 -1.96 1.55 -3.42
C GLU A 214 -3.42 1.94 -3.59
N ASN A 215 -4.31 1.43 -2.71
CA ASN A 215 -5.73 1.76 -2.76
C ASN A 215 -6.39 1.62 -1.38
N GLU A 216 -6.71 2.76 -0.76
CA GLU A 216 -7.37 2.81 0.55
C GLU A 216 -8.78 2.18 0.51
N ILE A 217 -9.52 2.40 -0.60
CA ILE A 217 -10.90 1.93 -0.76
C ILE A 217 -10.92 0.40 -0.85
N ALA A 218 -10.10 -0.16 -1.74
CA ALA A 218 -10.00 -1.61 -1.90
C ALA A 218 -9.50 -2.29 -0.62
N SER A 219 -8.53 -1.67 0.08
CA SER A 219 -8.05 -2.17 1.37
C SER A 219 -9.14 -2.20 2.43
N ALA A 220 -9.96 -1.13 2.50
CA ALA A 220 -11.10 -1.08 3.43
C ALA A 220 -12.16 -2.14 3.07
N ALA A 221 -12.46 -2.33 1.78
CA ALA A 221 -13.37 -3.38 1.29
C ALA A 221 -12.86 -4.80 1.62
N MET A 222 -11.55 -4.96 1.76
CA MET A 222 -10.92 -6.20 2.27
C MET A 222 -10.90 -6.28 3.81
N GLY A 223 -11.61 -5.41 4.54
CA GLY A 223 -11.70 -5.41 6.01
C GLY A 223 -10.43 -4.92 6.71
N ILE A 224 -9.51 -4.24 6.01
CA ILE A 224 -8.30 -3.66 6.61
C ILE A 224 -8.64 -2.33 7.29
N ARG A 225 -8.25 -2.18 8.56
CA ARG A 225 -8.41 -0.93 9.31
C ARG A 225 -7.42 0.14 8.83
N VAL A 226 -7.75 0.82 7.74
CA VAL A 226 -6.89 1.80 7.05
C VAL A 226 -6.31 2.83 8.02
N GLN A 227 -7.16 3.45 8.85
CA GLN A 227 -6.72 4.47 9.80
C GLN A 227 -5.74 3.92 10.84
N ARG A 228 -6.02 2.76 11.43
CA ARG A 228 -5.13 2.11 12.39
C ARG A 228 -3.77 1.80 11.77
N ARG A 229 -3.74 1.32 10.52
CA ARG A 229 -2.49 1.02 9.81
C ARG A 229 -1.68 2.28 9.51
N LYS A 230 -2.34 3.37 9.15
CA LYS A 230 -1.71 4.68 8.96
C LYS A 230 -1.07 5.20 10.26
N ILE A 231 -1.77 5.14 11.40
CA ILE A 231 -1.22 5.52 12.71
C ILE A 231 -0.01 4.65 13.05
N GLN A 232 -0.13 3.34 12.93
CA GLN A 232 0.96 2.42 13.26
C GLN A 232 2.22 2.69 12.44
N ALA A 233 2.08 2.97 11.14
CA ALA A 233 3.20 3.33 10.29
C ALA A 233 3.83 4.65 10.72
N PHE A 234 3.02 5.67 11.03
CA PHE A 234 3.50 6.98 11.44
C PHE A 234 4.24 6.91 12.78
N VAL A 235 3.65 6.27 13.80
CA VAL A 235 4.26 6.09 15.12
C VAL A 235 5.55 5.27 15.02
N GLY A 236 5.53 4.16 14.27
CA GLY A 236 6.72 3.32 14.08
C GLY A 236 7.87 4.07 13.38
N SER A 237 7.57 4.83 12.35
CA SER A 237 8.53 5.72 11.69
C SER A 237 9.08 6.78 12.65
N SER A 238 8.21 7.37 13.48
CA SER A 238 8.58 8.38 14.46
C SER A 238 9.55 7.83 15.51
N VAL A 239 9.33 6.60 15.98
CA VAL A 239 10.24 5.90 16.91
C VAL A 239 11.63 5.74 16.29
N VAL A 240 11.70 5.21 15.08
CA VAL A 240 12.98 4.97 14.40
C VAL A 240 13.74 6.27 14.15
N THR A 241 13.04 7.32 13.69
CA THR A 241 13.63 8.63 13.42
C THR A 241 14.11 9.31 14.71
N ALA A 242 13.35 9.19 15.80
CA ALA A 242 13.74 9.74 17.10
C ALA A 242 14.93 9.01 17.73
N VAL A 243 15.00 7.67 17.60
CA VAL A 243 16.18 6.90 18.04
C VAL A 243 17.42 7.35 17.27
N ALA A 244 17.32 7.62 15.98
CA ALA A 244 18.42 8.19 15.20
C ALA A 244 18.82 9.58 15.71
N GLY A 245 17.88 10.43 16.11
CA GLY A 245 18.15 11.71 16.76
C GLY A 245 18.86 11.56 18.12
N GLY A 246 18.46 10.58 18.92
CA GLY A 246 19.16 10.24 20.16
C GLY A 246 20.61 9.78 19.92
N LEU A 247 20.84 8.96 18.90
CA LEU A 247 22.21 8.58 18.47
C LEU A 247 23.02 9.79 18.01
N PHE A 248 22.41 10.72 17.27
CA PHE A 248 23.04 11.96 16.85
C PHE A 248 23.52 12.78 18.04
N ALA A 249 22.66 12.92 19.08
CA ALA A 249 23.03 13.62 20.31
C ALA A 249 24.27 13.01 20.98
N TYR A 250 24.34 11.69 21.09
CA TYR A 250 25.54 11.00 21.58
C TYR A 250 26.77 11.19 20.68
N TYR A 251 26.55 11.18 19.38
CA TYR A 251 27.63 11.24 18.40
C TYR A 251 28.30 12.60 18.35
N ILE A 252 27.52 13.68 18.41
CA ILE A 252 28.01 15.07 18.40
C ILE A 252 28.40 15.53 19.80
N GLY A 253 27.80 14.97 20.86
CA GLY A 253 28.03 15.37 22.24
C GLY A 253 27.36 16.67 22.65
N LEU A 254 26.65 17.33 21.73
CA LEU A 254 26.00 18.63 21.93
C LEU A 254 24.70 18.70 21.14
N VAL A 255 23.62 19.17 21.75
CA VAL A 255 22.32 19.32 21.07
C VAL A 255 21.93 20.80 21.07
N SER A 256 21.85 21.38 19.88
CA SER A 256 21.34 22.74 19.66
C SER A 256 20.08 22.72 18.79
N TYR A 257 19.07 23.56 19.15
CA TYR A 257 17.84 23.68 18.38
C TYR A 257 18.09 24.14 16.94
N THR A 258 19.16 24.91 16.70
CA THR A 258 19.55 25.40 15.37
C THR A 258 19.97 24.30 14.40
N ALA A 259 20.39 23.13 14.89
CA ALA A 259 20.77 21.98 14.07
C ALA A 259 19.55 21.27 13.44
N PHE A 260 18.35 21.54 13.91
CA PHE A 260 17.12 20.84 13.51
C PHE A 260 16.18 21.74 12.73
N ASP A 261 16.67 22.26 11.63
CA ASP A 261 15.97 23.19 10.74
C ASP A 261 15.21 22.48 9.61
N LEU A 262 14.64 23.29 8.72
CA LEU A 262 13.98 22.79 7.52
C LEU A 262 14.96 22.07 6.57
N ASN A 263 16.25 22.49 6.55
CA ASN A 263 17.27 21.87 5.70
C ASN A 263 17.48 20.41 6.08
N LEU A 264 17.61 20.10 7.38
CA LEU A 264 17.71 18.71 7.84
C LEU A 264 16.50 17.90 7.40
N THR A 265 15.28 18.46 7.53
CA THR A 265 14.06 17.78 7.09
C THR A 265 14.10 17.48 5.60
N LEU A 266 14.49 18.45 4.76
CA LEU A 266 14.60 18.28 3.32
C LEU A 266 15.70 17.27 2.96
N GLN A 267 16.85 17.30 3.62
CA GLN A 267 17.92 16.31 3.42
C GLN A 267 17.43 14.89 3.69
N LEU A 268 16.71 14.65 4.81
CA LEU A 268 16.14 13.33 5.10
C LEU A 268 15.16 12.87 4.01
N VAL A 269 14.33 13.78 3.49
CA VAL A 269 13.42 13.49 2.38
C VAL A 269 14.18 13.17 1.10
N VAL A 270 15.21 13.97 0.76
CA VAL A 270 16.08 13.73 -0.41
C VAL A 270 16.77 12.36 -0.30
N MET A 271 17.31 12.01 0.88
CA MET A 271 17.92 10.70 1.14
C MET A 271 16.95 9.55 0.81
N VAL A 272 15.68 9.66 1.22
CA VAL A 272 14.64 8.66 0.94
C VAL A 272 14.36 8.55 -0.56
N PHE A 273 14.22 9.69 -1.24
CA PHE A 273 13.88 9.68 -2.67
C PHE A 273 15.06 9.30 -3.55
N VAL A 274 16.27 9.77 -3.26
CA VAL A 274 17.51 9.39 -3.99
C VAL A 274 17.76 7.90 -3.85
N GLY A 275 17.73 7.38 -2.62
CA GLY A 275 17.98 5.96 -2.38
C GLY A 275 16.85 5.03 -2.83
N GLY A 276 15.61 5.55 -2.85
CA GLY A 276 14.40 4.80 -3.18
C GLY A 276 13.76 4.13 -1.97
N ALA A 277 12.49 4.43 -1.73
CA ALA A 277 11.73 3.99 -0.54
C ALA A 277 11.14 2.56 -0.64
N ALA A 278 11.43 1.82 -1.71
CA ALA A 278 10.84 0.49 -1.94
C ALA A 278 11.37 -0.59 -0.98
N ALA A 279 12.64 -0.50 -0.59
CA ALA A 279 13.31 -1.41 0.34
C ALA A 279 13.92 -0.62 1.49
N ALA A 280 14.07 -1.24 2.66
CA ALA A 280 14.63 -0.58 3.85
C ALA A 280 16.07 -0.08 3.66
N ILE A 281 16.85 -0.73 2.80
CA ILE A 281 18.23 -0.37 2.47
C ILE A 281 18.34 0.87 1.57
N GLY A 282 17.32 1.14 0.72
CA GLY A 282 17.36 2.26 -0.23
C GLY A 282 17.68 3.59 0.43
N PRO A 283 16.90 4.04 1.43
CA PRO A 283 17.16 5.29 2.14
C PRO A 283 18.57 5.39 2.76
N VAL A 284 19.16 4.26 3.17
CA VAL A 284 20.54 4.24 3.71
C VAL A 284 21.56 4.53 2.61
N VAL A 285 21.35 3.99 1.41
CA VAL A 285 22.19 4.33 0.24
C VAL A 285 22.03 5.81 -0.10
N GLY A 286 20.81 6.33 -0.06
CA GLY A 286 20.55 7.76 -0.23
C GLY A 286 21.24 8.61 0.84
N ALA A 287 21.22 8.18 2.09
CA ALA A 287 21.93 8.84 3.17
C ALA A 287 23.44 8.86 2.92
N ALA A 288 24.02 7.76 2.46
CA ALA A 288 25.44 7.72 2.09
C ALA A 288 25.77 8.74 0.97
N ILE A 289 24.97 8.79 -0.09
CA ILE A 289 25.16 9.72 -1.21
C ILE A 289 25.07 11.18 -0.73
N VAL A 290 24.02 11.52 0.01
CA VAL A 290 23.77 12.89 0.48
C VAL A 290 24.81 13.32 1.51
N THR A 291 25.24 12.43 2.41
CA THR A 291 26.27 12.74 3.43
C THR A 291 27.67 12.88 2.81
N LEU A 292 27.98 12.12 1.75
CA LEU A 292 29.28 12.23 1.06
C LEU A 292 29.36 13.40 0.09
N LEU A 293 28.21 13.92 -0.36
CA LEU A 293 28.16 14.99 -1.38
C LEU A 293 28.94 16.24 -0.99
N PRO A 294 28.83 16.81 0.24
CA PRO A 294 29.59 17.98 0.66
C PRO A 294 31.10 17.78 0.54
N TYR A 295 31.59 16.60 0.93
CA TYR A 295 33.03 16.27 0.87
C TYR A 295 33.51 16.17 -0.57
N PHE A 296 32.74 15.52 -1.44
CA PHE A 296 33.03 15.43 -2.87
C PHE A 296 33.04 16.80 -3.54
N LEU A 297 32.06 17.65 -3.21
CA LEU A 297 31.98 19.01 -3.75
C LEU A 297 33.13 19.89 -3.25
N ASN A 298 33.49 19.79 -1.97
CA ASN A 298 34.62 20.53 -1.42
C ASN A 298 35.94 20.17 -2.09
N ASP A 299 36.16 18.88 -2.33
CA ASP A 299 37.35 18.40 -3.01
C ASP A 299 37.36 18.86 -4.49
N THR A 300 36.28 18.63 -5.23
CA THR A 300 36.21 18.93 -6.67
C THR A 300 36.16 20.42 -6.94
N VAL A 301 35.28 21.17 -6.26
CA VAL A 301 35.08 22.62 -6.48
C VAL A 301 36.20 23.42 -5.81
N GLY A 302 36.75 22.93 -4.69
CA GLY A 302 37.87 23.55 -4.00
C GLY A 302 39.13 23.67 -4.88
N HIS A 303 39.31 22.74 -5.83
CA HIS A 303 40.41 22.84 -6.83
C HIS A 303 40.10 23.72 -8.05
N LEU A 304 38.82 23.94 -8.36
CA LEU A 304 38.36 24.68 -9.55
C LEU A 304 38.02 26.13 -9.23
N ALA A 305 37.67 26.45 -8.00
CA ALA A 305 37.25 27.78 -7.55
C ALA A 305 38.35 28.52 -6.77
N PRO A 306 38.27 29.84 -6.62
CA PRO A 306 39.18 30.61 -5.77
C PRO A 306 39.22 30.08 -4.33
N ALA A 307 40.38 30.19 -3.67
CA ALA A 307 40.56 29.72 -2.30
C ALA A 307 39.52 30.34 -1.36
N GLY A 308 38.86 29.46 -0.56
CA GLY A 308 37.80 29.87 0.37
C GLY A 308 36.41 30.04 -0.25
N TRP A 309 36.23 29.96 -1.57
CA TRP A 309 34.92 30.13 -2.21
C TRP A 309 33.90 29.09 -1.76
N TYR A 310 34.31 27.83 -1.69
CA TYR A 310 33.41 26.75 -1.24
C TYR A 310 33.00 26.90 0.22
N GLN A 311 33.90 27.38 1.08
CA GLN A 311 33.59 27.61 2.50
C GLN A 311 32.49 28.64 2.69
N GLN A 312 32.39 29.64 1.81
CA GLN A 312 31.36 30.68 1.83
C GLN A 312 30.08 30.24 1.11
N ASN A 313 30.20 29.55 -0.02
CA ASN A 313 29.07 29.26 -0.93
C ASN A 313 28.64 27.79 -0.95
N GLY A 314 29.42 26.90 -0.38
CA GLY A 314 29.15 25.45 -0.36
C GLY A 314 27.77 25.10 0.15
N PRO A 315 27.30 25.61 1.32
CA PRO A 315 25.97 25.32 1.83
C PRO A 315 24.83 25.71 0.89
N PHE A 316 24.96 26.82 0.15
CA PHE A 316 23.98 27.25 -0.85
C PHE A 316 24.00 26.32 -2.08
N LEU A 317 25.20 25.93 -2.53
CA LEU A 317 25.36 25.00 -3.65
C LEU A 317 24.72 23.63 -3.32
N GLU A 318 24.95 23.12 -2.11
CA GLU A 318 24.34 21.88 -1.64
C GLU A 318 22.82 21.96 -1.63
N GLN A 319 22.24 23.06 -1.13
CA GLN A 319 20.79 23.27 -1.12
C GLN A 319 20.20 23.30 -2.53
N ILE A 320 20.89 23.96 -3.48
CA ILE A 320 20.49 23.97 -4.89
C ILE A 320 20.51 22.54 -5.45
N ILE A 321 21.57 21.79 -5.19
CA ILE A 321 21.71 20.40 -5.66
C ILE A 321 20.62 19.52 -5.05
N TYR A 322 20.33 19.63 -3.75
CA TYR A 322 19.26 18.86 -3.09
C TYR A 322 17.88 19.21 -3.66
N GLY A 323 17.60 20.51 -3.85
CA GLY A 323 16.34 20.96 -4.45
C GLY A 323 16.16 20.48 -5.88
N LEU A 324 17.22 20.57 -6.69
CA LEU A 324 17.22 20.11 -8.08
C LEU A 324 17.09 18.58 -8.16
N ALA A 325 17.84 17.86 -7.33
CA ALA A 325 17.75 16.40 -7.25
C ALA A 325 16.34 15.95 -6.87
N LEU A 326 15.72 16.59 -5.87
CA LEU A 326 14.35 16.31 -5.48
C LEU A 326 13.37 16.57 -6.63
N ALA A 327 13.49 17.72 -7.32
CA ALA A 327 12.64 18.05 -8.46
C ALA A 327 12.78 17.05 -9.61
N ILE A 328 14.00 16.67 -9.98
CA ILE A 328 14.27 15.69 -11.03
C ILE A 328 13.71 14.33 -10.66
N ILE A 329 13.90 13.89 -9.41
CA ILE A 329 13.41 12.58 -8.97
C ILE A 329 11.88 12.55 -8.96
N LEU A 330 11.22 13.59 -8.48
CA LEU A 330 9.75 13.66 -8.48
C LEU A 330 9.17 13.66 -9.90
N LEU A 331 9.86 14.29 -10.87
CA LEU A 331 9.42 14.35 -12.27
C LEU A 331 9.67 13.03 -13.02
N TYR A 332 10.85 12.42 -12.86
CA TYR A 332 11.32 11.34 -13.74
C TYR A 332 11.49 9.99 -13.06
N ALA A 333 11.71 9.92 -11.75
CA ALA A 333 12.11 8.71 -11.04
C ALA A 333 11.31 8.48 -9.76
N ARG A 334 9.98 8.37 -9.88
CA ARG A 334 9.07 8.14 -8.73
C ARG A 334 9.44 6.94 -7.82
N SER A 335 10.30 6.04 -8.28
CA SER A 335 10.82 4.88 -7.53
C SER A 335 12.28 5.05 -7.06
N GLY A 336 12.86 6.26 -7.17
CA GLY A 336 14.25 6.55 -6.80
C GLY A 336 15.28 5.87 -7.71
N LEU A 337 16.56 5.82 -7.28
CA LEU A 337 17.65 5.16 -8.03
C LEU A 337 17.38 3.67 -8.29
N ALA A 338 16.65 2.99 -7.41
CA ALA A 338 16.22 1.61 -7.65
C ALA A 338 15.34 1.46 -8.90
N GLY A 339 14.56 2.50 -9.23
CA GLY A 339 13.77 2.57 -10.46
C GLY A 339 14.61 2.82 -11.72
N LEU A 340 15.71 3.57 -11.60
CA LEU A 340 16.61 3.82 -12.72
C LEU A 340 17.24 2.53 -13.26
N ARG A 341 17.55 1.57 -12.39
CA ARG A 341 18.02 0.24 -12.81
C ARG A 341 17.00 -0.45 -13.73
N THR A 342 15.71 -0.39 -13.42
CA THR A 342 14.66 -1.00 -14.24
C THR A 342 14.45 -0.24 -15.55
N VAL A 343 14.61 1.07 -15.54
CA VAL A 343 14.58 1.92 -16.73
C VAL A 343 15.81 1.67 -17.59
N ALA A 344 17.00 1.63 -17.00
CA ALA A 344 18.25 1.34 -17.71
C ALA A 344 18.20 -0.07 -18.35
N LEU A 345 17.77 -1.09 -17.62
CA LEU A 345 17.61 -2.45 -18.16
C LEU A 345 16.56 -2.52 -19.29
N ARG A 346 15.47 -1.73 -19.21
CA ARG A 346 14.50 -1.61 -20.31
C ARG A 346 15.08 -0.91 -21.54
N ILE A 347 15.86 0.16 -21.33
CA ILE A 347 16.53 0.89 -22.42
C ILE A 347 17.58 -0.02 -23.08
N ILE A 348 18.43 -0.66 -22.28
CA ILE A 348 19.43 -1.63 -22.77
C ILE A 348 18.74 -2.80 -23.48
N GLY A 349 17.67 -3.35 -22.89
CA GLY A 349 16.87 -4.39 -23.52
C GLY A 349 16.21 -3.96 -24.84
N ARG A 350 15.75 -2.71 -24.95
CA ARG A 350 15.23 -2.15 -26.23
C ARG A 350 16.34 -1.94 -27.25
N LEU A 351 17.51 -1.47 -26.84
CA LEU A 351 18.68 -1.31 -27.71
C LEU A 351 19.20 -2.65 -28.21
N LEU A 352 19.25 -3.66 -27.33
CA LEU A 352 19.66 -5.01 -27.72
C LEU A 352 18.59 -5.71 -28.59
N ARG A 353 17.30 -5.48 -28.36
CA ARG A 353 16.24 -5.98 -29.25
C ARG A 353 16.24 -5.29 -30.61
N ARG A 354 16.52 -3.97 -30.69
CA ARG A 354 16.67 -3.29 -31.98
C ARG A 354 17.81 -3.87 -32.83
N ARG A 355 18.88 -4.37 -32.25
CA ARG A 355 19.96 -5.07 -32.97
C ARG A 355 19.57 -6.47 -33.44
N ARG A 356 18.56 -7.13 -32.83
CA ARG A 356 18.05 -8.45 -33.30
C ARG A 356 16.88 -8.34 -34.28
N ALA A 357 16.14 -7.24 -34.27
CA ALA A 357 14.96 -7.06 -35.15
C ALA A 357 15.28 -6.68 -36.61
N THR A 358 16.54 -6.52 -36.95
CA THR A 358 16.96 -6.26 -38.35
C THR A 358 17.20 -7.54 -39.18
N VAL A 359 16.91 -8.74 -38.64
CA VAL A 359 17.19 -10.00 -39.33
C VAL A 359 15.93 -10.81 -39.71
N GLU A 360 14.75 -10.49 -39.17
CA GLU A 360 13.53 -11.23 -39.53
C GLU A 360 12.31 -10.28 -39.60
N ALA A 361 12.11 -9.67 -40.76
CA ALA A 361 10.85 -9.08 -41.17
C ALA A 361 10.32 -9.79 -42.38
N GLY A 362 9.61 -10.90 -42.16
CA GLY A 362 8.69 -11.49 -43.13
C GLY A 362 7.26 -10.95 -42.84
N PRO A 363 6.43 -10.74 -43.86
CA PRO A 363 5.10 -10.15 -43.69
C PRO A 363 4.14 -11.17 -43.09
N GLU A 364 3.68 -10.92 -41.84
CA GLU A 364 2.53 -11.63 -41.29
C GLU A 364 1.23 -10.99 -41.78
N THR A 365 0.50 -11.75 -42.59
CA THR A 365 -0.88 -11.51 -43.00
C THR A 365 -1.83 -11.64 -41.81
N PRO A 366 -2.82 -10.75 -41.64
CA PRO A 366 -3.83 -10.90 -40.61
C PRO A 366 -4.80 -12.03 -40.99
N GLN A 367 -4.74 -13.13 -40.28
CA GLN A 367 -5.80 -14.15 -40.36
C GLN A 367 -7.01 -13.71 -39.54
N THR A 368 -8.03 -13.26 -40.24
CA THR A 368 -9.41 -13.16 -39.77
C THR A 368 -9.96 -14.57 -39.58
N ALA A 369 -9.91 -15.08 -38.36
CA ALA A 369 -10.67 -16.27 -37.97
C ALA A 369 -12.01 -15.82 -37.34
N ALA A 370 -13.03 -15.71 -38.20
CA ALA A 370 -14.41 -15.72 -37.75
C ALA A 370 -14.79 -17.16 -37.39
N ALA A 371 -14.68 -17.51 -36.11
CA ALA A 371 -15.30 -18.70 -35.56
C ALA A 371 -16.65 -18.32 -34.97
N ALA A 372 -17.71 -18.77 -35.61
CA ALA A 372 -19.09 -18.68 -35.09
C ALA A 372 -19.16 -19.44 -33.77
N ALA A 373 -19.38 -18.67 -32.67
CA ALA A 373 -19.70 -19.25 -31.37
C ALA A 373 -21.15 -19.73 -31.42
N THR A 374 -21.34 -21.03 -31.39
CA THR A 374 -22.60 -21.70 -31.07
C THR A 374 -23.05 -21.25 -29.67
N ALA A 375 -24.26 -20.72 -29.60
CA ALA A 375 -24.90 -20.37 -28.33
C ALA A 375 -25.09 -21.63 -27.48
N PRO A 376 -24.81 -21.59 -26.17
CA PRO A 376 -25.14 -22.69 -25.29
C PRO A 376 -26.67 -22.80 -25.14
N GLU A 377 -27.17 -24.03 -25.18
CA GLU A 377 -28.58 -24.37 -24.88
C GLU A 377 -29.00 -23.89 -23.49
N PRO A 378 -30.26 -23.46 -23.32
CA PRO A 378 -30.76 -23.02 -22.03
C PRO A 378 -30.79 -24.19 -21.04
N ALA A 379 -30.25 -23.95 -19.84
CA ALA A 379 -30.25 -24.89 -18.74
C ALA A 379 -31.67 -25.24 -18.32
N SER A 380 -31.85 -26.53 -18.00
CA SER A 380 -33.07 -27.21 -17.59
C SER A 380 -33.88 -26.49 -16.51
N GLU A 381 -35.20 -26.61 -16.64
CA GLU A 381 -36.23 -26.15 -15.72
C GLU A 381 -35.91 -26.50 -14.26
N GLY A 382 -35.55 -25.48 -13.48
CA GLY A 382 -35.43 -25.59 -12.02
C GLY A 382 -36.81 -25.51 -11.38
N THR A 383 -37.12 -26.51 -10.56
CA THR A 383 -38.30 -26.63 -9.70
C THR A 383 -38.47 -25.35 -8.85
N PRO A 384 -39.70 -24.86 -8.59
CA PRO A 384 -39.91 -23.68 -7.76
C PRO A 384 -39.39 -23.93 -6.35
N ALA A 385 -38.47 -23.09 -5.91
CA ALA A 385 -37.80 -23.16 -4.62
C ALA A 385 -38.81 -22.95 -3.48
N ALA A 386 -38.72 -23.79 -2.47
CA ALA A 386 -39.30 -23.60 -1.15
C ALA A 386 -38.95 -22.19 -0.63
N ALA A 387 -39.81 -21.58 0.19
CA ALA A 387 -39.72 -20.23 0.72
C ALA A 387 -38.26 -19.89 1.15
N ALA A 388 -37.53 -19.25 0.25
CA ALA A 388 -36.14 -18.86 0.48
C ALA A 388 -36.08 -17.78 1.55
N THR A 389 -35.26 -17.98 2.58
CA THR A 389 -35.09 -17.02 3.67
C THR A 389 -34.42 -15.75 3.13
N THR A 390 -35.02 -14.59 3.34
CA THR A 390 -34.41 -13.31 2.95
C THR A 390 -33.12 -13.08 3.74
N LEU A 391 -31.99 -13.00 3.06
CA LEU A 391 -30.69 -12.73 3.66
C LEU A 391 -30.43 -11.22 3.81
N LEU A 392 -30.64 -10.46 2.73
CA LEU A 392 -30.49 -8.99 2.72
C LEU A 392 -31.85 -8.34 2.51
N LYS A 393 -32.15 -7.33 3.33
CA LYS A 393 -33.32 -6.47 3.18
C LYS A 393 -32.88 -5.02 3.09
N VAL A 394 -33.21 -4.36 1.98
CA VAL A 394 -33.05 -2.91 1.77
C VAL A 394 -34.43 -2.28 1.78
N SER A 395 -34.63 -1.23 2.60
CA SER A 395 -35.93 -0.57 2.78
C SER A 395 -35.77 0.94 2.68
N GLU A 396 -36.45 1.54 1.73
CA GLU A 396 -36.55 2.99 1.51
C GLU A 396 -35.20 3.71 1.46
N LEU A 397 -34.18 3.02 0.90
CA LEU A 397 -32.81 3.48 0.94
C LEU A 397 -32.61 4.67 -0.01
N SER A 398 -32.18 5.80 0.56
CA SER A 398 -31.86 7.01 -0.18
C SER A 398 -30.45 7.50 0.19
N VAL A 399 -29.65 7.87 -0.83
CA VAL A 399 -28.28 8.32 -0.65
C VAL A 399 -28.04 9.62 -1.40
N ARG A 400 -27.58 10.63 -0.65
CA ARG A 400 -27.23 11.96 -1.18
C ARG A 400 -25.77 12.27 -0.91
N TYR A 401 -25.02 12.61 -1.94
CA TYR A 401 -23.68 13.17 -1.80
C TYR A 401 -23.75 14.67 -1.47
N VAL A 402 -23.01 15.11 -0.47
CA VAL A 402 -22.97 16.53 -0.09
C VAL A 402 -22.23 17.31 -1.19
N GLY A 403 -22.97 18.19 -1.87
CA GLY A 403 -22.46 18.99 -3.00
C GLY A 403 -22.65 18.40 -4.41
N ALA A 404 -23.13 17.14 -4.53
CA ALA A 404 -23.31 16.49 -5.85
C ALA A 404 -24.74 15.99 -6.12
N GLY A 405 -25.64 16.01 -5.12
CA GLY A 405 -27.04 15.62 -5.30
C GLY A 405 -27.40 14.22 -4.84
N VAL A 406 -28.63 13.77 -5.19
CA VAL A 406 -29.17 12.45 -4.84
C VAL A 406 -28.70 11.45 -5.89
N ALA A 407 -28.13 10.34 -5.43
CA ALA A 407 -27.63 9.27 -6.29
C ALA A 407 -28.48 7.99 -6.22
N VAL A 408 -29.19 7.78 -5.10
CA VAL A 408 -30.14 6.67 -4.88
C VAL A 408 -31.34 7.26 -4.17
N SER A 409 -32.54 6.93 -4.59
CA SER A 409 -33.80 7.46 -4.07
C SER A 409 -34.80 6.34 -3.85
N ASP A 410 -35.19 6.16 -2.60
CA ASP A 410 -36.28 5.27 -2.17
C ASP A 410 -36.20 3.85 -2.75
N VAL A 411 -34.99 3.25 -2.68
CA VAL A 411 -34.77 1.90 -3.19
C VAL A 411 -35.14 0.89 -2.10
N SER A 412 -36.05 -0.01 -2.46
CA SER A 412 -36.43 -1.17 -1.65
C SER A 412 -36.19 -2.45 -2.45
N LEU A 413 -35.39 -3.38 -1.90
CA LEU A 413 -35.09 -4.68 -2.51
C LEU A 413 -34.71 -5.70 -1.44
N ASP A 414 -35.04 -6.95 -1.71
CA ASP A 414 -34.67 -8.09 -0.88
C ASP A 414 -33.82 -9.06 -1.70
N VAL A 415 -32.87 -9.74 -1.06
CA VAL A 415 -32.05 -10.78 -1.69
C VAL A 415 -32.16 -12.04 -0.85
N ALA A 416 -32.55 -13.14 -1.47
CA ALA A 416 -32.65 -14.43 -0.82
C ALA A 416 -31.26 -15.05 -0.64
N ASP A 417 -31.13 -15.93 0.36
CA ASP A 417 -29.88 -16.65 0.60
C ASP A 417 -29.53 -17.54 -0.61
N GLY A 418 -28.26 -17.58 -0.98
CA GLY A 418 -27.75 -18.37 -2.09
C GLY A 418 -28.21 -17.94 -3.49
N THR A 419 -28.82 -16.77 -3.66
CA THR A 419 -29.28 -16.27 -4.97
C THR A 419 -28.36 -15.21 -5.57
N ILE A 420 -28.39 -15.07 -6.90
CA ILE A 420 -27.69 -14.03 -7.66
C ILE A 420 -28.73 -12.99 -8.12
N LEU A 421 -28.67 -11.77 -7.57
CA LEU A 421 -29.43 -10.62 -8.05
C LEU A 421 -28.55 -9.78 -8.98
N GLY A 422 -28.93 -9.67 -10.25
CA GLY A 422 -28.33 -8.75 -11.22
C GLY A 422 -28.95 -7.36 -11.15
N ILE A 423 -28.16 -6.31 -11.06
CA ILE A 423 -28.61 -4.91 -11.11
C ILE A 423 -28.10 -4.28 -12.40
N LEU A 424 -29.02 -3.94 -13.29
CA LEU A 424 -28.76 -3.29 -14.57
C LEU A 424 -29.01 -1.78 -14.49
N GLY A 425 -28.35 -1.03 -15.34
CA GLY A 425 -28.58 0.42 -15.50
C GLY A 425 -27.40 1.14 -16.14
N ARG A 426 -27.65 2.34 -16.64
CA ARG A 426 -26.62 3.19 -17.28
C ARG A 426 -25.57 3.69 -16.28
N ASN A 427 -24.46 4.20 -16.85
CA ASN A 427 -23.48 4.94 -16.05
C ASN A 427 -24.15 6.18 -15.42
N GLY A 428 -23.97 6.33 -14.11
CA GLY A 428 -24.63 7.39 -13.34
C GLY A 428 -26.03 7.05 -12.79
N ALA A 429 -26.58 5.86 -13.07
CA ALA A 429 -27.89 5.45 -12.53
C ALA A 429 -27.91 5.23 -11.00
N GLY A 430 -26.76 5.21 -10.33
CA GLY A 430 -26.66 5.01 -8.88
C GLY A 430 -26.22 3.62 -8.44
N LYS A 431 -25.90 2.70 -9.36
CA LYS A 431 -25.55 1.29 -9.11
C LYS A 431 -24.42 1.12 -8.08
N SER A 432 -23.25 1.71 -8.35
CA SER A 432 -22.10 1.63 -7.44
C SER A 432 -22.35 2.33 -6.09
N THR A 433 -23.24 3.34 -6.07
CA THR A 433 -23.68 3.99 -4.83
C THR A 433 -24.56 3.06 -4.01
N LEU A 434 -25.47 2.33 -4.65
CA LEU A 434 -26.30 1.31 -3.99
C LEU A 434 -25.42 0.19 -3.40
N LEU A 435 -24.45 -0.34 -4.16
CA LEU A 435 -23.50 -1.33 -3.63
C LEU A 435 -22.70 -0.80 -2.42
N LYS A 436 -22.23 0.45 -2.48
CA LYS A 436 -21.53 1.08 -1.35
C LYS A 436 -22.43 1.30 -0.14
N SER A 437 -23.73 1.53 -0.34
CA SER A 437 -24.69 1.67 0.78
C SER A 437 -24.82 0.38 1.58
N ILE A 438 -24.67 -0.77 0.90
CA ILE A 438 -24.74 -2.11 1.48
C ILE A 438 -23.34 -2.54 1.97
N GLY A 439 -22.30 -2.32 1.16
CA GLY A 439 -20.92 -2.73 1.44
C GLY A 439 -20.10 -1.75 2.27
N GLY A 440 -20.68 -0.60 2.62
CA GLY A 440 -20.04 0.47 3.39
C GLY A 440 -19.38 1.54 2.53
N PHE A 441 -19.44 2.81 2.99
CA PHE A 441 -18.75 3.93 2.35
C PHE A 441 -17.33 4.09 2.85
N PRO A 442 -16.36 4.39 1.96
CA PRO A 442 -14.98 4.66 2.38
C PRO A 442 -14.91 5.88 3.31
N PRO A 443 -13.96 5.91 4.25
CA PRO A 443 -13.74 7.08 5.09
C PRO A 443 -13.46 8.32 4.23
N GLY A 444 -14.24 9.39 4.47
CA GLY A 444 -14.11 10.68 3.78
C GLY A 444 -15.14 10.92 2.68
N ASP A 445 -15.96 9.95 2.30
CA ASP A 445 -17.15 10.21 1.50
C ASP A 445 -18.16 10.98 2.36
N ARG A 446 -18.57 12.16 1.88
CA ARG A 446 -19.59 12.99 2.54
C ARG A 446 -20.95 12.60 1.99
N VAL A 447 -21.58 11.61 2.61
CA VAL A 447 -22.90 11.12 2.22
C VAL A 447 -23.91 11.28 3.34
N ARG A 448 -25.17 11.51 2.98
CA ARG A 448 -26.32 11.39 3.88
C ARG A 448 -27.13 10.20 3.40
N ILE A 449 -27.42 9.28 4.31
CA ILE A 449 -28.16 8.06 4.04
C ILE A 449 -29.45 8.13 4.84
N ALA A 450 -30.58 7.82 4.21
CA ALA A 450 -31.86 7.58 4.83
C ALA A 450 -32.32 6.18 4.41
N GLY A 451 -33.20 5.56 5.21
CA GLY A 451 -33.58 4.15 5.03
C GLY A 451 -32.56 3.17 5.60
N HIS A 452 -32.76 1.88 5.35
CA HIS A 452 -32.04 0.80 5.99
C HIS A 452 -31.55 -0.23 4.96
N ALA A 453 -30.35 -0.80 5.22
CA ALA A 453 -29.86 -2.02 4.57
C ALA A 453 -29.44 -3.01 5.66
N ARG A 454 -30.11 -4.15 5.77
CA ARG A 454 -29.90 -5.13 6.85
C ARG A 454 -29.55 -6.50 6.30
N LEU A 455 -28.50 -7.10 6.87
CA LEU A 455 -28.16 -8.51 6.64
C LEU A 455 -28.66 -9.33 7.83
N GLY A 456 -29.81 -9.98 7.70
CA GLY A 456 -30.55 -10.49 8.84
C GLY A 456 -30.88 -9.35 9.81
N ASP A 457 -30.42 -9.45 11.07
CA ASP A 457 -30.61 -8.42 12.09
C ASP A 457 -29.53 -7.33 12.10
N ILE A 458 -28.49 -7.44 11.25
CA ILE A 458 -27.32 -6.55 11.27
C ILE A 458 -27.57 -5.36 10.33
N GLU A 459 -27.57 -4.14 10.89
CA GLU A 459 -27.63 -2.91 10.09
C GLU A 459 -26.29 -2.68 9.38
N LEU A 460 -26.33 -2.40 8.09
CA LEU A 460 -25.15 -2.15 7.24
C LEU A 460 -25.05 -0.69 6.80
N SER A 461 -26.20 -0.03 6.59
CA SER A 461 -26.23 1.33 6.08
C SER A 461 -25.52 2.32 7.01
N GLY A 462 -24.70 3.20 6.44
CA GLY A 462 -23.91 4.18 7.20
C GLY A 462 -22.65 3.66 7.89
N HIS A 463 -22.40 2.36 7.85
CA HIS A 463 -21.18 1.76 8.40
C HIS A 463 -20.01 1.77 7.42
N SER A 464 -18.80 1.56 7.94
CA SER A 464 -17.59 1.47 7.11
C SER A 464 -17.50 0.13 6.37
N PRO A 465 -16.79 0.05 5.23
CA PRO A 465 -16.57 -1.21 4.50
C PRO A 465 -15.96 -2.31 5.38
N GLU A 466 -15.11 -1.93 6.30
CA GLU A 466 -14.49 -2.82 7.28
C GLU A 466 -15.51 -3.45 8.23
N TYR A 467 -16.51 -2.68 8.68
CA TYR A 467 -17.60 -3.20 9.51
C TYR A 467 -18.43 -4.21 8.70
N CYS A 468 -18.84 -3.84 7.48
CA CYS A 468 -19.63 -4.70 6.60
C CYS A 468 -18.90 -6.03 6.29
N THR A 469 -17.59 -5.94 5.99
CA THR A 469 -16.77 -7.13 5.70
C THR A 469 -16.67 -8.08 6.89
N ARG A 470 -16.59 -7.57 8.13
CA ARG A 470 -16.57 -8.42 9.34
C ARG A 470 -17.89 -9.15 9.57
N HIS A 471 -18.98 -8.63 9.07
CA HIS A 471 -20.31 -9.23 9.17
C HIS A 471 -20.66 -10.10 7.95
N GLY A 472 -19.67 -10.34 7.07
CA GLY A 472 -19.80 -11.25 5.95
C GLY A 472 -20.24 -10.61 4.63
N VAL A 473 -20.19 -9.27 4.51
CA VAL A 473 -20.43 -8.56 3.24
C VAL A 473 -19.10 -8.19 2.62
N VAL A 474 -18.78 -8.76 1.45
CA VAL A 474 -17.53 -8.49 0.73
C VAL A 474 -17.82 -7.79 -0.59
N LEU A 475 -17.20 -6.62 -0.79
CA LEU A 475 -17.33 -5.83 -2.02
C LEU A 475 -16.11 -6.02 -2.91
N VAL A 476 -16.33 -6.43 -4.16
CA VAL A 476 -15.35 -6.39 -5.24
C VAL A 476 -15.62 -5.14 -6.08
N PRO A 477 -14.81 -4.07 -5.94
CA PRO A 477 -15.08 -2.81 -6.63
C PRO A 477 -14.72 -2.89 -8.12
N GLU A 478 -15.27 -2.00 -8.93
CA GLU A 478 -14.95 -1.86 -10.36
C GLU A 478 -13.45 -1.65 -10.61
N GLN A 479 -12.82 -0.74 -9.88
CA GLN A 479 -11.41 -0.35 -10.06
C GLN A 479 -10.58 -0.62 -8.81
N GLY A 480 -9.28 -0.83 -9.02
CA GLY A 480 -8.33 -1.00 -7.91
C GLY A 480 -8.54 -2.28 -7.09
N LYS A 481 -9.17 -3.31 -7.67
CA LYS A 481 -9.55 -4.58 -7.01
C LYS A 481 -8.35 -5.44 -6.58
N VAL A 482 -7.18 -5.22 -7.16
CA VAL A 482 -5.93 -5.92 -6.83
C VAL A 482 -4.80 -4.92 -6.63
N PHE A 483 -3.77 -5.30 -5.87
CA PHE A 483 -2.63 -4.46 -5.54
C PHE A 483 -1.42 -4.83 -6.42
N PRO A 484 -1.05 -4.00 -7.42
CA PRO A 484 0.00 -4.30 -8.39
C PRO A 484 1.35 -4.72 -7.79
N ALA A 485 1.74 -4.16 -6.64
CA ALA A 485 3.00 -4.43 -5.98
C ALA A 485 3.00 -5.68 -5.08
N LEU A 486 1.85 -6.37 -4.94
CA LEU A 486 1.74 -7.60 -4.18
C LEU A 486 1.68 -8.82 -5.10
N THR A 487 2.23 -9.95 -4.64
CA THR A 487 2.08 -11.24 -5.32
C THR A 487 0.68 -11.82 -5.07
N VAL A 488 0.26 -12.79 -5.89
CA VAL A 488 -1.00 -13.53 -5.71
C VAL A 488 -1.05 -14.14 -4.30
N ARG A 489 0.03 -14.77 -3.85
CA ARG A 489 0.16 -15.34 -2.51
C ARG A 489 -0.02 -14.30 -1.40
N GLU A 490 0.51 -13.11 -1.58
CA GLU A 490 0.36 -12.02 -0.61
C GLU A 490 -1.08 -11.50 -0.55
N HIS A 491 -1.80 -11.48 -1.68
CA HIS A 491 -3.23 -11.17 -1.69
C HIS A 491 -4.05 -12.18 -0.87
N PHE A 492 -3.76 -13.48 -1.02
CA PHE A 492 -4.44 -14.51 -0.22
C PHE A 492 -4.13 -14.36 1.28
N ALA A 493 -2.89 -14.01 1.61
CA ALA A 493 -2.51 -13.73 2.99
C ALA A 493 -3.22 -12.48 3.57
N LEU A 494 -3.53 -11.47 2.74
CA LEU A 494 -4.37 -10.32 3.14
C LEU A 494 -5.80 -10.74 3.44
N ALA A 495 -6.35 -11.71 2.71
CA ALA A 495 -7.66 -12.28 3.00
C ALA A 495 -7.71 -13.11 4.29
N GLY A 496 -6.56 -13.34 4.94
CA GLY A 496 -6.45 -14.18 6.14
C GLY A 496 -6.22 -15.65 5.85
N ALA A 497 -6.23 -16.06 4.58
CA ALA A 497 -6.06 -17.45 4.17
C ALA A 497 -4.59 -17.79 3.90
N ARG A 498 -4.14 -18.95 4.35
CA ARG A 498 -2.76 -19.42 4.20
C ARG A 498 -2.69 -20.91 3.88
N GLY A 499 -1.65 -21.29 3.14
CA GLY A 499 -1.32 -22.70 2.92
C GLY A 499 -2.41 -23.49 2.18
N ARG A 500 -2.63 -24.72 2.61
CA ARG A 500 -3.54 -25.68 1.95
C ARG A 500 -4.99 -25.23 1.92
N THR A 501 -5.47 -24.59 2.97
CA THR A 501 -6.87 -24.15 3.08
C THR A 501 -7.22 -23.12 1.99
N ALA A 502 -6.32 -22.17 1.71
CA ALA A 502 -6.53 -21.19 0.63
C ALA A 502 -6.63 -21.87 -0.73
N VAL A 503 -5.72 -22.79 -1.02
CA VAL A 503 -5.69 -23.53 -2.30
C VAL A 503 -6.94 -24.39 -2.47
N GLU A 504 -7.39 -25.08 -1.41
CA GLU A 504 -8.58 -25.92 -1.45
C GLU A 504 -9.85 -25.10 -1.71
N THR A 505 -10.02 -23.98 -1.00
CA THR A 505 -11.16 -23.07 -1.22
C THR A 505 -11.19 -22.53 -2.65
N LEU A 506 -10.02 -22.15 -3.21
CA LEU A 506 -9.94 -21.67 -4.59
C LEU A 506 -10.23 -22.79 -5.60
N ARG A 507 -9.82 -24.01 -5.31
CA ARG A 507 -10.10 -25.17 -6.15
C ARG A 507 -11.58 -25.50 -6.17
N GLN A 508 -12.24 -25.48 -5.03
CA GLN A 508 -13.70 -25.65 -4.91
C GLN A 508 -14.45 -24.56 -5.68
N ALA A 509 -13.96 -23.31 -5.64
CA ALA A 509 -14.51 -22.20 -6.41
C ALA A 509 -14.11 -22.22 -7.90
N GLY A 510 -13.38 -23.22 -8.39
CA GLY A 510 -12.94 -23.32 -9.78
C GLY A 510 -11.86 -22.31 -10.21
N LEU A 511 -11.14 -21.72 -9.27
CA LEU A 511 -10.11 -20.69 -9.50
C LEU A 511 -8.68 -21.26 -9.52
N THR A 512 -8.51 -22.48 -10.06
CA THR A 512 -7.25 -23.24 -10.08
C THR A 512 -6.12 -22.56 -10.85
N MET A 513 -6.45 -21.72 -11.84
CA MET A 513 -5.46 -20.97 -12.61
C MET A 513 -4.54 -20.09 -11.74
N LEU A 514 -5.02 -19.61 -10.59
CA LEU A 514 -4.25 -18.80 -9.66
C LEU A 514 -3.14 -19.59 -8.94
N GLU A 515 -3.26 -20.93 -8.84
CA GLU A 515 -2.26 -21.79 -8.21
C GLU A 515 -0.91 -21.73 -8.95
N ARG A 516 -0.93 -21.61 -10.28
CA ARG A 516 0.28 -21.51 -11.12
C ARG A 516 0.95 -20.12 -11.06
N ARG A 517 0.25 -19.11 -10.53
CA ARG A 517 0.67 -17.71 -10.48
C ARG A 517 0.97 -17.20 -9.07
N LEU A 518 1.04 -18.07 -8.06
CA LEU A 518 1.17 -17.67 -6.65
C LEU A 518 2.29 -16.67 -6.37
N ASP A 519 3.44 -16.82 -7.01
CA ASP A 519 4.61 -15.96 -6.79
C ASP A 519 4.73 -14.83 -7.84
N SER A 520 3.75 -14.72 -8.76
CA SER A 520 3.66 -13.63 -9.73
C SER A 520 3.10 -12.37 -9.07
N TYR A 521 3.65 -11.20 -9.42
CA TYR A 521 3.07 -9.91 -9.02
C TYR A 521 1.77 -9.65 -9.78
N ALA A 522 0.77 -9.06 -9.10
CA ALA A 522 -0.51 -8.74 -9.72
C ALA A 522 -0.37 -7.77 -10.91
N ALA A 523 0.68 -6.92 -10.92
CA ALA A 523 1.00 -6.08 -12.07
C ALA A 523 1.30 -6.87 -13.35
N SER A 524 1.79 -8.11 -13.26
CA SER A 524 2.15 -8.96 -14.40
C SER A 524 0.99 -9.82 -14.91
N LEU A 525 -0.15 -9.81 -14.23
CA LEU A 525 -1.34 -10.57 -14.61
C LEU A 525 -2.10 -9.87 -15.74
N SER A 526 -2.75 -10.65 -16.60
CA SER A 526 -3.72 -10.15 -17.59
C SER A 526 -4.95 -9.53 -16.94
N GLY A 527 -5.81 -8.84 -17.69
CA GLY A 527 -7.06 -8.27 -17.19
C GLY A 527 -7.96 -9.32 -16.54
N GLY A 528 -8.19 -10.45 -17.22
CA GLY A 528 -8.98 -11.57 -16.70
C GLY A 528 -8.35 -12.22 -15.47
N GLU A 529 -7.04 -12.51 -15.47
CA GLU A 529 -6.34 -13.06 -14.29
C GLU A 529 -6.47 -12.14 -13.07
N ARG A 530 -6.48 -10.80 -13.26
CA ARG A 530 -6.73 -9.85 -12.16
C ARG A 530 -8.15 -9.92 -11.64
N GLN A 531 -9.16 -10.15 -12.50
CA GLN A 531 -10.54 -10.38 -12.06
C GLN A 531 -10.64 -11.66 -11.23
N PHE A 532 -10.07 -12.76 -11.72
CA PHE A 532 -10.02 -14.01 -10.95
C PHE A 532 -9.30 -13.86 -9.62
N LEU A 533 -8.21 -13.07 -9.58
CA LEU A 533 -7.54 -12.78 -8.30
C LEU A 533 -8.44 -12.01 -7.35
N ALA A 534 -9.19 -11.02 -7.81
CA ALA A 534 -10.12 -10.26 -7.00
C ALA A 534 -11.25 -11.14 -6.43
N LEU A 535 -11.84 -12.00 -7.27
CA LEU A 535 -12.84 -12.98 -6.84
C LEU A 535 -12.25 -13.99 -5.85
N GLY A 536 -11.05 -14.50 -6.12
CA GLY A 536 -10.36 -15.43 -5.22
C GLY A 536 -10.13 -14.85 -3.83
N VAL A 537 -9.70 -13.58 -3.76
CA VAL A 537 -9.54 -12.85 -2.49
C VAL A 537 -10.88 -12.71 -1.76
N ALA A 538 -11.96 -12.41 -2.50
CA ALA A 538 -13.30 -12.27 -1.93
C ALA A 538 -13.81 -13.61 -1.35
N VAL A 539 -13.66 -14.70 -2.07
CA VAL A 539 -14.07 -16.05 -1.65
C VAL A 539 -13.33 -16.50 -0.38
N LEU A 540 -12.02 -16.22 -0.32
CA LEU A 540 -11.20 -16.55 0.85
C LEU A 540 -11.65 -15.83 2.14
N ARG A 541 -12.48 -14.80 2.02
CA ARG A 541 -13.14 -14.10 3.14
C ARG A 541 -14.41 -14.81 3.62
N GLN A 542 -14.85 -15.87 2.92
CA GLN A 542 -16.07 -16.61 3.22
C GLN A 542 -17.30 -15.70 3.36
N PRO A 543 -17.66 -14.95 2.27
CA PRO A 543 -18.77 -14.01 2.32
C PRO A 543 -20.10 -14.73 2.52
N LYS A 544 -21.03 -14.10 3.27
CA LYS A 544 -22.45 -14.42 3.23
C LYS A 544 -23.11 -13.70 2.03
N LEU A 545 -22.67 -12.48 1.77
CA LEU A 545 -23.11 -11.64 0.65
C LEU A 545 -21.89 -11.13 -0.11
N LEU A 546 -21.79 -11.47 -1.40
CA LEU A 546 -20.77 -11.00 -2.31
C LEU A 546 -21.35 -9.88 -3.19
N LEU A 547 -20.76 -8.70 -3.13
CA LEU A 547 -21.10 -7.55 -3.95
C LEU A 547 -20.06 -7.39 -5.06
N VAL A 548 -20.49 -7.36 -6.31
CA VAL A 548 -19.61 -7.34 -7.49
C VAL A 548 -19.96 -6.15 -8.37
N ASP A 549 -19.01 -5.23 -8.56
CA ASP A 549 -19.21 -4.00 -9.34
C ASP A 549 -18.48 -4.09 -10.69
N GLU A 550 -19.24 -4.15 -11.79
CA GLU A 550 -18.80 -4.10 -13.19
C GLU A 550 -17.57 -4.98 -13.51
N MET A 551 -17.74 -6.31 -13.42
CA MET A 551 -16.64 -7.27 -13.65
C MET A 551 -16.31 -7.47 -15.12
N SER A 552 -17.23 -7.17 -16.05
CA SER A 552 -17.05 -7.35 -17.48
C SER A 552 -16.24 -6.23 -18.15
N LEU A 553 -16.11 -5.08 -17.48
CA LEU A 553 -15.52 -3.88 -18.06
C LEU A 553 -14.06 -4.09 -18.49
N GLY A 554 -13.77 -3.84 -19.78
CA GLY A 554 -12.42 -3.92 -20.34
C GLY A 554 -11.89 -5.34 -20.56
N LEU A 555 -12.75 -6.35 -20.51
CA LEU A 555 -12.41 -7.74 -20.79
C LEU A 555 -12.82 -8.14 -22.22
N ALA A 556 -12.11 -9.11 -22.79
CA ALA A 556 -12.52 -9.79 -24.02
C ALA A 556 -13.77 -10.67 -23.75
N PRO A 557 -14.66 -10.89 -24.73
CA PRO A 557 -15.92 -11.63 -24.55
C PRO A 557 -15.76 -13.01 -23.92
N ILE A 558 -14.71 -13.74 -24.27
CA ILE A 558 -14.40 -15.06 -23.68
C ILE A 558 -14.11 -14.94 -22.19
N ALA A 559 -13.31 -13.96 -21.79
CA ALA A 559 -12.97 -13.74 -20.37
C ALA A 559 -14.19 -13.29 -19.56
N VAL A 560 -15.13 -12.55 -20.16
CA VAL A 560 -16.40 -12.17 -19.53
C VAL A 560 -17.23 -13.40 -19.18
N ALA A 561 -17.37 -14.33 -20.13
CA ALA A 561 -18.10 -15.58 -19.92
C ALA A 561 -17.46 -16.44 -18.81
N GLU A 562 -16.11 -16.56 -18.83
CA GLU A 562 -15.37 -17.29 -17.80
C GLU A 562 -15.55 -16.69 -16.40
N VAL A 563 -15.50 -15.35 -16.28
CA VAL A 563 -15.72 -14.64 -15.00
C VAL A 563 -17.15 -14.83 -14.52
N GLY A 564 -18.14 -14.75 -15.41
CA GLY A 564 -19.54 -15.04 -15.09
C GLY A 564 -19.73 -16.45 -14.52
N GLN A 565 -19.18 -17.45 -15.20
CA GLN A 565 -19.20 -18.85 -14.72
C GLN A 565 -18.47 -19.01 -13.38
N ALA A 566 -17.39 -18.27 -13.15
CA ALA A 566 -16.69 -18.31 -11.87
C ALA A 566 -17.56 -17.77 -10.73
N ILE A 567 -18.36 -16.73 -10.96
CA ILE A 567 -19.31 -16.20 -9.97
C ILE A 567 -20.37 -17.27 -9.62
N VAL A 568 -20.91 -17.96 -10.62
CA VAL A 568 -21.88 -19.05 -10.39
C VAL A 568 -21.25 -20.18 -9.54
N ARG A 569 -20.03 -20.64 -9.93
CA ARG A 569 -19.31 -21.67 -9.14
C ARG A 569 -19.00 -21.20 -7.72
N ILE A 570 -18.67 -19.93 -7.52
CA ILE A 570 -18.44 -19.37 -6.18
C ILE A 570 -19.71 -19.47 -5.35
N ARG A 571 -20.85 -19.06 -5.88
CA ARG A 571 -22.15 -19.20 -5.21
C ARG A 571 -22.43 -20.67 -4.81
N GLU A 572 -22.25 -21.60 -5.77
CA GLU A 572 -22.48 -23.04 -5.53
C GLU A 572 -21.55 -23.61 -4.46
N ALA A 573 -20.28 -23.21 -4.48
CA ALA A 573 -19.28 -23.73 -3.54
C ALA A 573 -19.40 -23.14 -2.13
N THR A 574 -19.88 -21.89 -2.00
CA THR A 574 -19.92 -21.17 -0.72
C THR A 574 -21.32 -21.00 -0.14
N GLY A 575 -22.36 -21.17 -0.95
CA GLY A 575 -23.75 -20.87 -0.58
C GLY A 575 -24.04 -19.38 -0.40
N CYS A 576 -23.11 -18.48 -0.74
CA CYS A 576 -23.31 -17.03 -0.55
C CYS A 576 -24.33 -16.46 -1.52
N ALA A 577 -25.08 -15.44 -1.08
CA ALA A 577 -25.83 -14.61 -2.00
C ALA A 577 -24.89 -13.66 -2.76
N VAL A 578 -25.27 -13.27 -3.99
CA VAL A 578 -24.48 -12.37 -4.83
C VAL A 578 -25.35 -11.23 -5.32
N ILE A 579 -24.86 -9.99 -5.22
CA ILE A 579 -25.40 -8.85 -5.98
C ILE A 579 -24.36 -8.49 -7.04
N LEU A 580 -24.75 -8.67 -8.30
CA LEU A 580 -23.92 -8.34 -9.46
C LEU A 580 -24.45 -7.06 -10.12
N VAL A 581 -23.64 -6.02 -10.15
CA VAL A 581 -23.91 -4.81 -10.92
C VAL A 581 -23.21 -4.93 -12.26
N GLU A 582 -23.97 -4.79 -13.34
CA GLU A 582 -23.45 -4.86 -14.70
C GLU A 582 -24.11 -3.83 -15.60
N GLN A 583 -23.38 -3.42 -16.63
CA GLN A 583 -23.91 -2.61 -17.70
C GLN A 583 -24.39 -3.48 -18.86
N ASN A 584 -23.79 -4.65 -19.06
CA ASN A 584 -24.16 -5.60 -20.11
C ASN A 584 -25.28 -6.53 -19.62
N ALA A 585 -26.49 -6.28 -20.12
CA ALA A 585 -27.68 -7.05 -19.74
C ALA A 585 -27.58 -8.53 -20.13
N GLN A 586 -26.92 -8.87 -21.26
CA GLN A 586 -26.75 -10.27 -21.67
C GLN A 586 -25.90 -11.05 -20.68
N VAL A 587 -24.83 -10.42 -20.18
CA VAL A 587 -23.96 -11.02 -19.15
C VAL A 587 -24.72 -11.24 -17.86
N ALA A 588 -25.42 -10.20 -17.37
CA ALA A 588 -26.22 -10.32 -16.15
C ALA A 588 -27.32 -11.37 -16.28
N ALA A 589 -28.08 -11.35 -17.38
CA ALA A 589 -29.16 -12.30 -17.63
C ALA A 589 -28.70 -13.76 -17.73
N SER A 590 -27.44 -13.99 -18.14
CA SER A 590 -26.91 -15.36 -18.30
C SER A 590 -26.54 -16.02 -16.96
N ILE A 591 -26.42 -15.26 -15.88
CA ILE A 591 -25.93 -15.78 -14.57
C ILE A 591 -26.82 -15.41 -13.38
N ALA A 592 -27.68 -14.39 -13.50
CA ALA A 592 -28.56 -13.95 -12.42
C ALA A 592 -29.82 -14.81 -12.33
N ASP A 593 -30.26 -15.11 -11.10
CA ASP A 593 -31.55 -15.73 -10.83
C ASP A 593 -32.69 -14.71 -10.93
N GLU A 594 -32.40 -13.45 -10.59
CA GLU A 594 -33.33 -12.32 -10.65
C GLU A 594 -32.60 -11.06 -11.14
N LEU A 595 -33.30 -10.17 -11.86
CA LEU A 595 -32.78 -8.91 -12.33
C LEU A 595 -33.59 -7.74 -11.76
N ALA A 596 -32.88 -6.63 -11.51
CA ALA A 596 -33.46 -5.33 -11.22
C ALA A 596 -32.86 -4.27 -12.14
N VAL A 597 -33.67 -3.36 -12.66
CA VAL A 597 -33.21 -2.23 -13.48
C VAL A 597 -33.26 -0.97 -12.65
N LEU A 598 -32.09 -0.31 -12.54
CA LEU A 598 -31.92 0.95 -11.82
C LEU A 598 -31.80 2.11 -12.81
N GLU A 599 -32.67 3.11 -12.65
CA GLU A 599 -32.68 4.33 -13.45
C GLU A 599 -32.82 5.56 -12.55
N HIS A 600 -31.96 6.57 -12.73
CA HIS A 600 -31.97 7.81 -11.94
C HIS A 600 -32.09 7.61 -10.43
N GLY A 601 -31.49 6.54 -9.90
CA GLY A 601 -31.49 6.22 -8.48
C GLY A 601 -32.73 5.43 -8.00
N HIS A 602 -33.66 5.06 -8.87
CA HIS A 602 -34.87 4.28 -8.55
C HIS A 602 -34.82 2.91 -9.21
N VAL A 603 -35.38 1.88 -8.58
CA VAL A 603 -35.65 0.59 -9.20
C VAL A 603 -36.93 0.72 -10.03
N VAL A 604 -36.80 0.66 -11.36
CA VAL A 604 -37.91 0.82 -12.29
C VAL A 604 -38.53 -0.51 -12.73
N TRP A 605 -37.80 -1.59 -12.60
CA TRP A 605 -38.26 -2.95 -12.91
C TRP A 605 -37.52 -3.99 -12.08
N ARG A 606 -38.20 -5.09 -11.75
CA ARG A 606 -37.63 -6.26 -11.09
C ARG A 606 -38.39 -7.51 -11.52
N GLY A 607 -37.65 -8.62 -11.81
CA GLY A 607 -38.25 -9.87 -12.24
C GLY A 607 -37.23 -10.90 -12.68
N LEU A 608 -37.71 -12.00 -13.29
CA LEU A 608 -36.83 -13.04 -13.82
C LEU A 608 -36.17 -12.55 -15.12
N PRO A 609 -34.94 -13.02 -15.43
CA PRO A 609 -34.20 -12.62 -16.64
C PRO A 609 -35.00 -12.83 -17.95
N ARG A 610 -35.82 -13.90 -18.04
CA ARG A 610 -36.67 -14.19 -19.21
C ARG A 610 -37.85 -13.21 -19.39
N ASP A 611 -38.25 -12.54 -18.32
CA ASP A 611 -39.39 -11.62 -18.32
C ASP A 611 -38.95 -10.15 -18.53
N LEU A 612 -37.62 -9.93 -18.81
CA LEU A 612 -37.07 -8.57 -18.96
C LEU A 612 -37.63 -7.91 -20.23
N PRO A 613 -38.43 -6.81 -20.11
CA PRO A 613 -39.02 -6.14 -21.23
C PRO A 613 -37.99 -5.50 -22.17
N ALA A 614 -38.24 -5.53 -23.49
CA ALA A 614 -37.32 -4.94 -24.47
C ALA A 614 -37.16 -3.43 -24.29
N ASP A 615 -38.25 -2.72 -23.87
CA ASP A 615 -38.24 -1.30 -23.55
C ASP A 615 -37.43 -0.99 -22.28
N ALA A 616 -37.43 -1.87 -21.27
CA ALA A 616 -36.56 -1.75 -20.11
C ALA A 616 -35.08 -1.95 -20.48
N LEU A 617 -34.77 -2.81 -21.46
CA LEU A 617 -33.46 -2.95 -22.05
C LEU A 617 -33.03 -1.71 -22.82
N GLU A 618 -33.91 -1.16 -23.68
CA GLU A 618 -33.63 0.08 -24.41
C GLU A 618 -33.44 1.25 -23.44
N THR A 619 -34.23 1.35 -22.40
CA THR A 619 -34.10 2.36 -21.36
C THR A 619 -32.79 2.19 -20.59
N ALA A 620 -32.42 0.97 -20.25
CA ALA A 620 -31.15 0.67 -19.59
C ALA A 620 -29.90 1.03 -20.44
N TYR A 621 -29.99 0.95 -21.78
CA TYR A 621 -28.90 1.25 -22.71
C TYR A 621 -28.93 2.67 -23.27
N PHE A 622 -30.09 3.18 -23.70
CA PHE A 622 -30.20 4.41 -24.49
C PHE A 622 -30.85 5.59 -23.72
N GLY A 623 -31.54 5.33 -22.60
CA GLY A 623 -32.38 6.31 -21.88
C GLY A 623 -33.64 6.65 -22.66
N GLN A 624 -34.60 7.26 -22.01
CA GLN A 624 -35.81 7.71 -22.70
C GLN A 624 -35.46 8.64 -23.87
N VAL A 625 -35.53 8.15 -25.08
CA VAL A 625 -35.72 9.02 -26.23
C VAL A 625 -37.09 9.61 -26.00
N ARG A 626 -37.17 10.90 -25.64
CA ARG A 626 -38.43 11.65 -25.57
C ARG A 626 -39.23 11.38 -26.84
N ARG A 627 -40.25 10.54 -26.76
CA ARG A 627 -41.36 10.59 -27.70
C ARG A 627 -42.22 11.80 -27.33
N GLU A 628 -41.70 13.00 -27.55
CA GLU A 628 -42.49 14.18 -27.80
C GLU A 628 -42.58 14.35 -29.32
N GLN A 629 -43.56 13.69 -29.92
CA GLN A 629 -44.17 14.08 -31.20
C GLN A 629 -45.43 13.25 -31.41
N ALA A 630 -46.59 13.73 -30.96
CA ALA A 630 -47.85 13.72 -31.72
C ALA A 630 -48.83 14.66 -31.00
#